data_4022933ab219b653f7f9ea393ce12a59
#
_entry.id   4022933ab219b653f7f9ea393ce12a59
#
_cell.length_a   1.000
_cell.length_b   1.000
_cell.length_c   1.000
_cell.angle_alpha   90.00
_cell.angle_beta   90.00
_cell.angle_gamma   90.00
#
_symmetry.space_group_name_H-M   'P 1'
#
loop_
_entity.id
_entity.type
_entity.pdbx_description
1 polymer ?
#
loop_
_entity_poly.entity_id
_entity_poly.type
_entity_poly.pdbx_seq_one_letter_code
_entity_poly.pdbx_strand_id
1 'polypeptide(L)'
;MALNIPFRNAYYRFASSYSFLFFISWSLWWSLYAIWLKGHLGLTGTELGTLYSVNQFTSILFMMFYGIVQDKLGLKKPLIWCMSFILVLTGPFMIYVYEPLLQSNFSVGLILGALFFGLGYLAGCGLLDSFTEKMARNFHFEYGTARAWGSFGYAIGAFFAGIFFSISPHINFWLVSLFGAVFMMINMRFKDKDHQCVAADAGGVKKEDFIAVFKDRNFWVFVIFIVGTWSFYNIFDQQLFPVFYAGLFESHDVGT
;
A
#
# COMPACT_ATOMS: atom_id res chain seq x y z
N MET A 1 20.53 -19.67 -22.53
CA MET A 1 20.05 -18.43 -21.90
C MET A 1 20.59 -18.41 -20.48
N ALA A 2 21.68 -17.68 -20.21
CA ALA A 2 22.28 -17.64 -18.88
C ALA A 2 21.29 -16.95 -17.93
N LEU A 3 20.87 -17.65 -16.89
CA LEU A 3 20.14 -17.05 -15.77
C LEU A 3 21.04 -15.97 -15.17
N ASN A 4 20.88 -14.75 -15.64
CA ASN A 4 21.52 -13.59 -15.02
C ASN A 4 20.96 -13.51 -13.60
N ILE A 5 21.79 -13.89 -12.60
CA ILE A 5 21.39 -13.91 -11.21
C ILE A 5 21.14 -12.43 -10.81
N PRO A 6 19.87 -12.00 -10.69
CA PRO A 6 19.54 -10.59 -10.50
C PRO A 6 20.09 -10.03 -9.19
N PHE A 7 20.40 -10.89 -8.21
CA PHE A 7 20.96 -10.53 -6.91
C PHE A 7 22.35 -9.86 -6.94
N ARG A 8 23.11 -9.95 -8.04
CA ARG A 8 24.39 -9.20 -8.19
C ARG A 8 24.14 -7.72 -8.45
N ASN A 9 22.96 -7.33 -8.95
CA ASN A 9 22.61 -5.94 -9.19
C ASN A 9 22.17 -5.26 -7.87
N ALA A 10 22.92 -4.26 -7.42
CA ALA A 10 22.62 -3.53 -6.20
C ALA A 10 21.24 -2.83 -6.27
N TYR A 11 20.88 -2.29 -7.42
CA TYR A 11 19.59 -1.61 -7.62
C TYR A 11 18.40 -2.59 -7.60
N TYR A 12 18.58 -3.80 -8.12
CA TYR A 12 17.61 -4.87 -7.96
C TYR A 12 17.36 -5.19 -6.48
N ARG A 13 18.43 -5.31 -5.68
CA ARG A 13 18.31 -5.56 -4.23
C ARG A 13 17.57 -4.42 -3.52
N PHE A 14 17.84 -3.16 -3.86
CA PHE A 14 17.09 -2.03 -3.30
C PHE A 14 15.61 -2.09 -3.68
N ALA A 15 15.29 -2.27 -4.96
CA ALA A 15 13.92 -2.37 -5.45
C ALA A 15 13.14 -3.51 -4.78
N SER A 16 13.75 -4.70 -4.69
CA SER A 16 13.18 -5.87 -4.02
C SER A 16 12.96 -5.64 -2.53
N SER A 17 13.93 -5.00 -1.85
CA SER A 17 13.82 -4.67 -0.42
C SER A 17 12.72 -3.64 -0.16
N TYR A 18 12.60 -2.61 -1.01
CA TYR A 18 11.53 -1.63 -0.91
C TYR A 18 10.16 -2.30 -1.06
N SER A 19 9.98 -3.14 -2.09
CA SER A 19 8.73 -3.88 -2.27
C SER A 19 8.44 -4.79 -1.08
N PHE A 20 9.39 -5.60 -0.65
CA PHE A 20 9.22 -6.51 0.47
C PHE A 20 8.81 -5.79 1.76
N LEU A 21 9.57 -4.75 2.16
CA LEU A 21 9.35 -4.05 3.42
C LEU A 21 8.05 -3.22 3.41
N PHE A 22 7.70 -2.64 2.29
CA PHE A 22 6.45 -1.90 2.16
C PHE A 22 5.24 -2.83 2.31
N PHE A 23 5.24 -3.95 1.58
CA PHE A 23 4.11 -4.86 1.57
C PHE A 23 3.96 -5.71 2.84
N ILE A 24 5.06 -6.07 3.51
CA ILE A 24 4.99 -6.70 4.83
C ILE A 24 4.44 -5.71 5.87
N SER A 25 4.87 -4.45 5.84
CA SER A 25 4.30 -3.39 6.68
C SER A 25 2.82 -3.20 6.43
N TRP A 26 2.40 -3.19 5.17
CA TRP A 26 1.00 -3.02 4.82
C TRP A 26 0.14 -4.19 5.31
N SER A 27 0.56 -5.43 5.06
CA SER A 27 -0.21 -6.62 5.42
C SER A 27 -0.41 -6.79 6.93
N LEU A 28 0.57 -6.40 7.75
CA LEU A 28 0.49 -6.53 9.22
C LEU A 28 -0.68 -5.77 9.84
N TRP A 29 -1.12 -4.66 9.26
CA TRP A 29 -2.27 -3.93 9.78
C TRP A 29 -3.52 -4.09 8.90
N TRP A 30 -3.35 -4.15 7.58
CA TRP A 30 -4.47 -4.17 6.64
C TRP A 30 -5.24 -5.48 6.65
N SER A 31 -4.56 -6.62 6.77
CA SER A 31 -5.20 -7.95 6.71
C SER A 31 -6.27 -8.16 7.80
N LEU A 32 -6.11 -7.52 8.94
CA LEU A 32 -7.02 -7.65 10.09
C LEU A 32 -7.73 -6.34 10.42
N TYR A 33 -7.61 -5.34 9.55
CA TYR A 33 -8.15 -4.01 9.78
C TYR A 33 -9.67 -4.01 9.98
N ALA A 34 -10.42 -4.76 9.17
CA ALA A 34 -11.87 -4.88 9.32
C ALA A 34 -12.26 -5.54 10.65
N ILE A 35 -11.52 -6.58 11.06
CA ILE A 35 -11.75 -7.27 12.35
C ILE A 35 -11.44 -6.33 13.50
N TRP A 36 -10.35 -5.58 13.44
CA TRP A 36 -9.98 -4.61 14.46
C TRP A 36 -11.03 -3.50 14.59
N LEU A 37 -11.48 -2.91 13.49
CA LEU A 37 -12.50 -1.87 13.50
C LEU A 37 -13.83 -2.37 14.07
N LYS A 38 -14.28 -3.56 13.69
CA LYS A 38 -15.55 -4.11 14.14
C LYS A 38 -15.47 -4.73 15.52
N GLY A 39 -14.46 -5.58 15.77
CA GLY A 39 -14.36 -6.37 17.00
C GLY A 39 -13.75 -5.58 18.16
N HIS A 40 -12.71 -4.78 17.91
CA HIS A 40 -12.02 -4.03 18.98
C HIS A 40 -12.62 -2.65 19.22
N LEU A 41 -12.97 -1.92 18.14
CA LEU A 41 -13.56 -0.58 18.26
C LEU A 41 -15.10 -0.57 18.27
N GLY A 42 -15.74 -1.69 17.95
CA GLY A 42 -17.20 -1.82 17.96
C GLY A 42 -17.91 -1.02 16.86
N LEU A 43 -17.22 -0.69 15.76
CA LEU A 43 -17.81 0.10 14.68
C LEU A 43 -18.90 -0.69 13.94
N THR A 44 -19.94 0.01 13.53
CA THR A 44 -21.04 -0.53 12.75
C THR A 44 -20.59 -0.83 11.30
N GLY A 45 -21.34 -1.69 10.61
CA GLY A 45 -21.09 -1.97 9.19
C GLY A 45 -21.13 -0.72 8.29
N THR A 46 -21.99 0.25 8.62
CA THR A 46 -22.08 1.52 7.89
C THR A 46 -20.83 2.38 8.09
N GLU A 47 -20.32 2.48 9.32
CA GLU A 47 -19.08 3.20 9.63
C GLU A 47 -17.88 2.55 8.94
N LEU A 48 -17.82 1.21 8.97
CA LEU A 48 -16.79 0.44 8.27
C LEU A 48 -16.79 0.74 6.76
N GLY A 49 -17.95 0.63 6.12
CA GLY A 49 -18.13 0.94 4.70
C GLY A 49 -17.75 2.38 4.36
N THR A 50 -18.10 3.33 5.24
CA THR A 50 -17.73 4.74 5.08
C THR A 50 -16.22 4.94 5.15
N LEU A 51 -15.52 4.30 6.13
CA LEU A 51 -14.07 4.33 6.24
C LEU A 51 -13.38 3.82 4.97
N TYR A 52 -13.79 2.66 4.47
CA TYR A 52 -13.22 2.12 3.23
C TYR A 52 -13.48 3.02 2.03
N SER A 53 -14.70 3.56 1.89
CA SER A 53 -15.08 4.43 0.78
C SER A 53 -14.28 5.73 0.77
N VAL A 54 -14.15 6.39 1.92
CA VAL A 54 -13.40 7.64 2.04
C VAL A 54 -11.90 7.40 1.86
N ASN A 55 -11.35 6.30 2.40
CA ASN A 55 -9.96 5.90 2.18
C ASN A 55 -9.67 5.70 0.68
N GLN A 56 -10.54 4.99 -0.05
CA GLN A 56 -10.37 4.75 -1.48
C GLN A 56 -10.51 6.04 -2.30
N PHE A 57 -11.49 6.87 -1.99
CA PHE A 57 -11.67 8.15 -2.67
C PHE A 57 -10.44 9.06 -2.49
N THR A 58 -9.96 9.18 -1.26
CA THR A 58 -8.77 9.97 -0.94
C THR A 58 -7.52 9.41 -1.64
N SER A 59 -7.40 8.08 -1.73
CA SER A 59 -6.28 7.46 -2.42
C SER A 59 -6.22 7.79 -3.90
N ILE A 60 -7.37 7.87 -4.58
CA ILE A 60 -7.43 8.26 -6.00
C ILE A 60 -6.86 9.67 -6.19
N LEU A 61 -7.22 10.62 -5.33
CA LEU A 61 -6.69 11.99 -5.39
C LEU A 61 -5.17 12.01 -5.19
N PHE A 62 -4.67 11.27 -4.21
CA PHE A 62 -3.23 11.18 -3.97
C PHE A 62 -2.47 10.43 -5.07
N MET A 63 -3.06 9.41 -5.68
CA MET A 63 -2.46 8.72 -6.83
C MET A 63 -2.25 9.67 -8.02
N MET A 64 -3.25 10.51 -8.32
CA MET A 64 -3.12 11.53 -9.36
C MET A 64 -1.99 12.52 -9.04
N PHE A 65 -1.94 12.99 -7.78
CA PHE A 65 -0.88 13.89 -7.31
C PHE A 65 0.50 13.23 -7.40
N TYR A 66 0.65 12.00 -6.92
CA TYR A 66 1.90 11.26 -6.97
C TYR A 66 2.37 10.99 -8.41
N GLY A 67 1.46 10.64 -9.32
CA GLY A 67 1.79 10.46 -10.73
C GLY A 67 2.45 11.72 -11.32
N ILE A 68 1.79 12.87 -11.17
CA ILE A 68 2.29 14.14 -11.70
C ILE A 68 3.64 14.54 -11.08
N VAL A 69 3.79 14.36 -9.77
CA VAL A 69 5.02 14.75 -9.05
C VAL A 69 6.15 13.77 -9.35
N GLN A 70 5.86 12.46 -9.35
CA GLN A 70 6.86 11.41 -9.62
C GLN A 70 7.41 11.48 -11.04
N ASP A 71 6.60 11.87 -12.01
CA ASP A 71 7.07 12.04 -13.39
C ASP A 71 8.08 13.19 -13.52
N LYS A 72 7.89 14.27 -12.76
CA LYS A 72 8.84 15.38 -12.70
C LYS A 72 10.10 15.05 -11.88
N LEU A 73 9.98 14.22 -10.87
CA LEU A 73 11.08 13.87 -9.98
C LEU A 73 11.96 12.73 -10.52
N GLY A 74 11.45 11.89 -11.41
CA GLY A 74 12.18 10.73 -11.93
C GLY A 74 12.53 9.74 -10.80
N LEU A 75 13.82 9.51 -10.55
CA LEU A 75 14.33 8.66 -9.46
C LEU A 75 14.73 9.44 -8.19
N LYS A 76 14.44 10.73 -8.11
CA LYS A 76 14.62 11.49 -6.87
C LYS A 76 13.68 10.96 -5.78
N LYS A 77 14.12 10.99 -4.52
CA LYS A 77 13.48 10.29 -3.41
C LYS A 77 12.56 11.10 -2.47
N PRO A 78 12.18 12.36 -2.72
CA PRO A 78 11.41 13.10 -1.72
C PRO A 78 10.08 12.43 -1.38
N LEU A 79 9.40 11.83 -2.36
CA LEU A 79 8.16 11.08 -2.12
C LEU A 79 8.41 9.76 -1.37
N ILE A 80 9.51 9.05 -1.68
CA ILE A 80 9.91 7.83 -0.95
C ILE A 80 10.27 8.16 0.50
N TRP A 81 10.87 9.34 0.77
CA TRP A 81 11.10 9.82 2.12
C TRP A 81 9.79 10.10 2.86
N CYS A 82 8.84 10.79 2.22
CA CYS A 82 7.52 11.03 2.79
C CYS A 82 6.84 9.69 3.18
N MET A 83 6.85 8.72 2.26
CA MET A 83 6.33 7.38 2.52
C MET A 83 7.06 6.69 3.67
N SER A 84 8.41 6.78 3.73
CA SER A 84 9.19 6.20 4.82
C SER A 84 8.79 6.74 6.19
N PHE A 85 8.57 8.06 6.30
CA PHE A 85 8.10 8.69 7.54
C PHE A 85 6.71 8.19 7.95
N ILE A 86 5.79 8.07 6.99
CA ILE A 86 4.44 7.57 7.26
C ILE A 86 4.51 6.12 7.77
N LEU A 87 5.32 5.26 7.16
CA LEU A 87 5.48 3.88 7.61
C LEU A 87 6.00 3.81 9.05
N VAL A 88 7.01 4.63 9.39
CA VAL A 88 7.55 4.68 10.77
C VAL A 88 6.51 5.19 11.75
N LEU A 89 5.71 6.17 11.36
CA LEU A 89 4.70 6.77 12.24
C LEU A 89 3.42 5.94 12.36
N THR A 90 3.26 4.85 11.60
CA THR A 90 2.00 4.09 11.56
C THR A 90 1.61 3.54 12.93
N GLY A 91 2.53 2.92 13.67
CA GLY A 91 2.24 2.42 15.02
C GLY A 91 1.77 3.51 15.99
N PRO A 92 2.58 4.56 16.20
CA PRO A 92 2.16 5.69 17.03
C PRO A 92 0.85 6.35 16.56
N PHE A 93 0.67 6.52 15.25
CA PHE A 93 -0.55 7.08 14.69
C PHE A 93 -1.77 6.20 14.98
N MET A 94 -1.68 4.90 14.74
CA MET A 94 -2.80 3.97 14.97
C MET A 94 -3.21 3.96 16.44
N ILE A 95 -2.25 3.87 17.36
CA ILE A 95 -2.50 3.66 18.80
C ILE A 95 -2.90 4.96 19.51
N TYR A 96 -2.18 6.05 19.24
CA TYR A 96 -2.33 7.28 20.04
C TYR A 96 -3.20 8.36 19.36
N VAL A 97 -3.47 8.23 18.07
CA VAL A 97 -4.24 9.22 17.32
C VAL A 97 -5.51 8.62 16.73
N TYR A 98 -5.36 7.58 15.92
CA TYR A 98 -6.46 7.07 15.12
C TYR A 98 -7.50 6.31 15.95
N GLU A 99 -7.06 5.38 16.80
CA GLU A 99 -7.93 4.61 17.70
C GLU A 99 -8.74 5.52 18.63
N PRO A 100 -8.14 6.44 19.41
CA PRO A 100 -8.90 7.35 20.27
C PRO A 100 -9.84 8.29 19.49
N LEU A 101 -9.45 8.74 18.30
CA LEU A 101 -10.28 9.61 17.49
C LEU A 101 -11.50 8.89 16.91
N LEU A 102 -11.36 7.64 16.47
CA LEU A 102 -12.50 6.87 15.99
C LEU A 102 -13.55 6.63 17.08
N GLN A 103 -13.12 6.52 18.34
CA GLN A 103 -14.02 6.34 19.49
C GLN A 103 -14.64 7.65 19.98
N SER A 104 -13.88 8.76 19.98
CA SER A 104 -14.34 10.04 20.52
C SER A 104 -15.02 10.95 19.48
N ASN A 105 -14.47 10.99 18.26
CA ASN A 105 -14.97 11.78 17.15
C ASN A 105 -14.71 11.08 15.82
N PHE A 106 -15.63 10.19 15.44
CA PHE A 106 -15.52 9.37 14.25
C PHE A 106 -15.18 10.17 12.98
N SER A 107 -15.82 11.35 12.77
CA SER A 107 -15.61 12.15 11.56
C SER A 107 -14.18 12.68 11.44
N VAL A 108 -13.57 13.08 12.55
CA VAL A 108 -12.17 13.55 12.57
C VAL A 108 -11.22 12.38 12.36
N GLY A 109 -11.47 11.24 13.03
CA GLY A 109 -10.70 10.01 12.85
C GLY A 109 -10.76 9.53 11.40
N LEU A 110 -11.95 9.53 10.78
CA LEU A 110 -12.18 9.19 9.38
C LEU A 110 -11.32 10.02 8.43
N ILE A 111 -11.35 11.35 8.57
CA ILE A 111 -10.60 12.26 7.68
C ILE A 111 -9.08 12.08 7.87
N LEU A 112 -8.61 12.07 9.11
CA LEU A 112 -7.18 11.92 9.39
C LEU A 112 -6.66 10.54 8.97
N GLY A 113 -7.44 9.49 9.21
CA GLY A 113 -7.11 8.14 8.74
C GLY A 113 -7.04 8.07 7.21
N ALA A 114 -8.02 8.63 6.51
CA ALA A 114 -8.04 8.64 5.06
C ALA A 114 -6.85 9.40 4.45
N LEU A 115 -6.48 10.53 5.05
CA LEU A 115 -5.28 11.27 4.64
C LEU A 115 -4.01 10.45 4.89
N PHE A 116 -3.86 9.87 6.07
CA PHE A 116 -2.68 9.12 6.45
C PHE A 116 -2.51 7.83 5.62
N PHE A 117 -3.53 7.00 5.57
CA PHE A 117 -3.48 5.73 4.82
C PHE A 117 -3.54 5.94 3.31
N GLY A 118 -4.32 6.92 2.86
CA GLY A 118 -4.38 7.31 1.45
C GLY A 118 -3.02 7.73 0.93
N LEU A 119 -2.33 8.61 1.64
CA LEU A 119 -1.01 9.10 1.26
C LEU A 119 0.08 8.01 1.40
N GLY A 120 0.09 7.30 2.53
CA GLY A 120 1.19 6.40 2.87
C GLY A 120 1.13 5.04 2.20
N TYR A 121 -0.04 4.44 2.12
CA TYR A 121 -0.22 3.05 1.69
C TYR A 121 -0.97 2.92 0.37
N LEU A 122 -2.18 3.44 0.29
CA LEU A 122 -3.03 3.18 -0.87
C LEU A 122 -2.48 3.86 -2.14
N ALA A 123 -2.18 5.15 -2.08
CA ALA A 123 -1.48 5.83 -3.17
C ALA A 123 0.03 5.53 -3.18
N GLY A 124 0.61 5.26 -2.01
CA GLY A 124 2.01 4.88 -1.84
C GLY A 124 2.39 3.61 -2.60
N CYS A 125 1.46 2.65 -2.75
CA CYS A 125 1.66 1.47 -3.58
C CYS A 125 1.98 1.83 -5.04
N GLY A 126 1.14 2.66 -5.66
CA GLY A 126 1.37 3.11 -7.03
C GLY A 126 2.65 3.95 -7.19
N LEU A 127 2.97 4.77 -6.19
CA LEU A 127 4.23 5.51 -6.14
C LEU A 127 5.44 4.56 -6.14
N LEU A 128 5.42 3.53 -5.27
CA LEU A 128 6.50 2.56 -5.15
C LEU A 128 6.65 1.72 -6.41
N ASP A 129 5.53 1.30 -7.01
CA ASP A 129 5.52 0.54 -8.24
C ASP A 129 6.11 1.35 -9.40
N SER A 130 5.72 2.62 -9.56
CA SER A 130 6.28 3.54 -10.55
C SER A 130 7.78 3.78 -10.33
N PHE A 131 8.20 3.98 -9.07
CA PHE A 131 9.61 4.17 -8.74
C PHE A 131 10.45 2.92 -9.04
N THR A 132 9.97 1.74 -8.66
CA THR A 132 10.63 0.45 -8.90
C THR A 132 10.71 0.15 -10.40
N GLU A 133 9.69 0.45 -11.16
CA GLU A 133 9.66 0.27 -12.61
C GLU A 133 10.65 1.21 -13.32
N LYS A 134 10.74 2.48 -12.90
CA LYS A 134 11.77 3.41 -13.38
C LYS A 134 13.18 2.93 -13.05
N MET A 135 13.39 2.37 -11.85
CA MET A 135 14.67 1.72 -11.49
C MET A 135 14.97 0.52 -12.40
N ALA A 136 13.99 -0.34 -12.66
CA ALA A 136 14.15 -1.53 -13.50
C ALA A 136 14.61 -1.17 -14.91
N ARG A 137 13.98 -0.16 -15.52
CA ARG A 137 14.36 0.34 -16.85
C ARG A 137 15.77 0.93 -16.86
N ASN A 138 16.14 1.72 -15.85
CA ASN A 138 17.44 2.39 -15.82
C ASN A 138 18.61 1.46 -15.54
N PHE A 139 18.40 0.48 -14.68
CA PHE A 139 19.46 -0.40 -14.21
C PHE A 139 19.35 -1.83 -14.76
N HIS A 140 18.55 -2.01 -15.83
CA HIS A 140 18.45 -3.22 -16.65
C HIS A 140 18.15 -4.49 -15.85
N PHE A 141 17.13 -4.47 -15.01
CA PHE A 141 16.57 -5.66 -14.40
C PHE A 141 15.05 -5.76 -14.66
N GLU A 142 14.48 -6.93 -14.47
CA GLU A 142 13.06 -7.16 -14.71
C GLU A 142 12.23 -6.67 -13.52
N TYR A 143 11.31 -5.72 -13.76
CA TYR A 143 10.42 -5.14 -12.74
C TYR A 143 9.61 -6.22 -12.00
N GLY A 144 9.00 -7.18 -12.74
CA GLY A 144 8.14 -8.20 -12.17
C GLY A 144 8.85 -9.05 -11.11
N THR A 145 10.13 -9.36 -11.30
CA THR A 145 10.91 -10.14 -10.34
C THR A 145 11.19 -9.37 -9.05
N ALA A 146 11.43 -8.06 -9.14
CA ALA A 146 11.60 -7.21 -7.96
C ALA A 146 10.27 -6.99 -7.25
N ARG A 147 9.17 -6.80 -7.98
CA ARG A 147 7.82 -6.62 -7.45
C ARG A 147 7.28 -7.88 -6.76
N ALA A 148 7.66 -9.08 -7.22
CA ALA A 148 7.28 -10.36 -6.62
C ALA A 148 7.68 -10.46 -5.14
N TRP A 149 8.78 -9.83 -4.73
CA TRP A 149 9.17 -9.73 -3.31
C TRP A 149 8.13 -9.01 -2.46
N GLY A 150 7.38 -8.07 -3.03
CA GLY A 150 6.27 -7.44 -2.35
C GLY A 150 5.13 -8.43 -2.04
N SER A 151 4.74 -9.26 -2.99
CA SER A 151 3.72 -10.30 -2.76
C SER A 151 4.16 -11.31 -1.71
N PHE A 152 5.45 -11.70 -1.74
CA PHE A 152 6.03 -12.58 -0.73
C PHE A 152 6.04 -11.92 0.67
N GLY A 153 6.42 -10.64 0.76
CA GLY A 153 6.36 -9.87 2.00
C GLY A 153 4.93 -9.75 2.54
N TYR A 154 3.97 -9.50 1.66
CA TYR A 154 2.55 -9.45 2.04
C TYR A 154 2.07 -10.78 2.62
N ALA A 155 2.37 -11.90 1.97
CA ALA A 155 1.99 -13.23 2.43
C ALA A 155 2.58 -13.56 3.81
N ILE A 156 3.87 -13.28 4.03
CA ILE A 156 4.53 -13.46 5.33
C ILE A 156 3.87 -12.57 6.39
N GLY A 157 3.69 -11.29 6.10
CA GLY A 157 3.11 -10.35 7.05
C GLY A 157 1.67 -10.72 7.42
N ALA A 158 0.84 -11.12 6.46
CA ALA A 158 -0.53 -11.56 6.71
C ALA A 158 -0.59 -12.83 7.58
N PHE A 159 0.31 -13.78 7.33
CA PHE A 159 0.40 -15.01 8.14
C PHE A 159 0.73 -14.71 9.60
N PHE A 160 1.75 -13.90 9.85
CA PHE A 160 2.14 -13.55 11.22
C PHE A 160 1.18 -12.54 11.86
N ALA A 161 0.49 -11.71 11.06
CA ALA A 161 -0.47 -10.74 11.58
C ALA A 161 -1.53 -11.40 12.46
N GLY A 162 -2.09 -12.56 12.04
CA GLY A 162 -3.07 -13.30 12.83
C GLY A 162 -2.55 -13.75 14.18
N ILE A 163 -1.30 -14.26 14.22
CA ILE A 163 -0.66 -14.74 15.46
C ILE A 163 -0.45 -13.60 16.46
N PHE A 164 0.07 -12.47 16.00
CA PHE A 164 0.32 -11.32 16.88
C PHE A 164 -0.97 -10.60 17.28
N PHE A 165 -1.95 -10.55 16.39
CA PHE A 165 -3.25 -9.94 16.65
C PHE A 165 -4.01 -10.67 17.77
N SER A 166 -3.92 -12.00 17.84
CA SER A 166 -4.55 -12.78 18.91
C SER A 166 -3.98 -12.47 20.30
N ILE A 167 -2.74 -11.94 20.36
CA ILE A 167 -2.12 -11.48 21.61
C ILE A 167 -2.53 -10.03 21.89
N SER A 168 -2.30 -9.14 20.93
CA SER A 168 -2.71 -7.73 20.97
C SER A 168 -2.60 -7.08 19.58
N PRO A 169 -3.63 -6.36 19.11
CA PRO A 169 -3.57 -5.61 17.85
C PRO A 169 -2.42 -4.59 17.82
N HIS A 170 -2.05 -4.03 18.97
CA HIS A 170 -0.99 -3.03 19.07
C HIS A 170 0.39 -3.59 18.69
N ILE A 171 0.63 -4.90 18.87
CA ILE A 171 1.88 -5.55 18.45
C ILE A 171 2.03 -5.42 16.94
N ASN A 172 0.96 -5.67 16.18
CA ASN A 172 0.98 -5.52 14.72
C ASN A 172 1.35 -4.08 14.32
N PHE A 173 0.76 -3.08 14.98
CA PHE A 173 1.03 -1.67 14.67
C PHE A 173 2.48 -1.27 14.97
N TRP A 174 3.06 -1.76 16.06
CA TRP A 174 4.49 -1.53 16.35
C TRP A 174 5.42 -2.25 15.37
N LEU A 175 5.06 -3.47 14.94
CA LEU A 175 5.82 -4.19 13.91
C LEU A 175 5.81 -3.44 12.57
N VAL A 176 4.68 -2.83 12.20
CA VAL A 176 4.62 -1.95 11.02
C VAL A 176 5.65 -0.83 11.11
N SER A 177 5.71 -0.13 12.26
CA SER A 177 6.70 0.93 12.47
C SER A 177 8.13 0.41 12.44
N LEU A 178 8.38 -0.78 12.98
CA LEU A 178 9.70 -1.42 12.92
C LEU A 178 10.14 -1.68 11.47
N PHE A 179 9.28 -2.30 10.65
CA PHE A 179 9.58 -2.50 9.24
C PHE A 179 9.67 -1.19 8.47
N GLY A 180 8.88 -0.19 8.83
CA GLY A 180 9.00 1.18 8.33
C GLY A 180 10.36 1.81 8.65
N ALA A 181 10.88 1.61 9.85
CA ALA A 181 12.23 2.07 10.24
C ALA A 181 13.32 1.36 9.43
N VAL A 182 13.18 0.05 9.19
CA VAL A 182 14.11 -0.70 8.32
C VAL A 182 14.03 -0.18 6.88
N PHE A 183 12.83 0.08 6.37
CA PHE A 183 12.63 0.70 5.05
C PHE A 183 13.35 2.06 4.97
N MET A 184 13.19 2.91 5.97
CA MET A 184 13.85 4.21 6.04
C MET A 184 15.37 4.08 6.09
N MET A 185 15.93 3.12 6.85
CA MET A 185 17.37 2.84 6.89
C MET A 185 17.91 2.40 5.52
N ILE A 186 17.17 1.56 4.79
CA ILE A 186 17.55 1.17 3.43
C ILE A 186 17.49 2.38 2.49
N ASN A 187 16.47 3.23 2.62
CA ASN A 187 16.36 4.45 1.84
C ASN A 187 17.51 5.43 2.08
N MET A 188 18.06 5.51 3.31
CA MET A 188 19.27 6.28 3.61
C MET A 188 20.51 5.77 2.84
N ARG A 189 20.64 4.45 2.69
CA ARG A 189 21.78 3.82 2.02
C ARG A 189 21.75 3.94 0.51
N PHE A 190 20.59 4.15 -0.06
CA PHE A 190 20.44 4.37 -1.49
C PHE A 190 20.93 5.77 -1.88
N LYS A 191 22.00 5.85 -2.68
CA LYS A 191 22.63 7.14 -3.07
C LYS A 191 22.07 7.65 -4.39
N ASP A 192 21.75 8.94 -4.42
CA ASP A 192 21.15 9.65 -5.56
C ASP A 192 22.13 9.96 -6.71
N LYS A 193 23.42 9.64 -6.57
CA LYS A 193 24.46 10.16 -7.47
C LYS A 193 24.39 9.68 -8.91
N ASP A 194 23.67 8.58 -9.18
CA ASP A 194 23.62 7.95 -10.52
C ASP A 194 22.35 8.30 -11.31
N HIS A 195 21.58 9.32 -10.88
CA HIS A 195 20.19 9.52 -11.31
C HIS A 195 19.97 10.60 -12.38
N GLN A 196 21.04 11.14 -12.96
CA GLN A 196 20.90 12.25 -13.92
C GLN A 196 20.33 11.85 -15.31
N CYS A 197 20.11 10.57 -15.57
CA CYS A 197 19.87 10.13 -16.96
C CYS A 197 18.42 9.99 -17.41
N VAL A 198 17.37 10.15 -16.59
CA VAL A 198 16.00 9.78 -17.02
C VAL A 198 14.91 10.82 -16.80
N ALA A 199 15.25 12.00 -16.34
CA ALA A 199 14.28 13.11 -16.35
C ALA A 199 14.01 13.68 -17.77
N ALA A 200 14.72 13.21 -18.78
CA ALA A 200 14.73 13.84 -20.10
C ALA A 200 13.74 13.26 -21.13
N ASP A 201 13.20 12.06 -20.90
CA ASP A 201 12.31 11.41 -21.89
C ASP A 201 10.82 11.38 -21.51
N ALA A 202 10.44 11.99 -20.42
CA ALA A 202 9.03 12.26 -20.16
C ALA A 202 8.58 13.44 -21.02
N GLY A 203 8.46 13.21 -22.29
CA GLY A 203 7.60 14.02 -23.15
C GLY A 203 6.22 14.00 -22.47
N GLY A 204 5.86 15.11 -21.79
CA GLY A 204 4.64 15.18 -20.99
C GLY A 204 3.47 14.67 -21.83
N VAL A 205 2.69 13.76 -21.25
CA VAL A 205 1.47 13.23 -21.91
C VAL A 205 0.67 14.43 -22.39
N LYS A 206 0.55 14.59 -23.69
CA LYS A 206 -0.22 15.68 -24.27
C LYS A 206 -1.69 15.46 -23.94
N LYS A 207 -2.43 16.53 -23.69
CA LYS A 207 -3.89 16.43 -23.45
C LYS A 207 -4.61 15.66 -24.55
N GLU A 208 -4.10 15.74 -25.77
CA GLU A 208 -4.63 15.04 -26.95
C GLU A 208 -4.50 13.53 -26.83
N ASP A 209 -3.35 13.02 -26.32
CA ASP A 209 -3.11 11.59 -26.08
C ASP A 209 -4.02 11.05 -24.97
N PHE A 210 -4.24 11.86 -23.92
CA PHE A 210 -5.15 11.53 -22.84
C PHE A 210 -6.60 11.40 -23.36
N ILE A 211 -7.06 12.37 -24.16
CA ILE A 211 -8.41 12.33 -24.77
C ILE A 211 -8.54 11.14 -25.73
N ALA A 212 -7.48 10.79 -26.46
CA ALA A 212 -7.49 9.66 -27.39
C ALA A 212 -7.74 8.33 -26.68
N VAL A 213 -7.13 8.12 -25.49
CA VAL A 213 -7.37 6.92 -24.66
C VAL A 213 -8.83 6.78 -24.26
N PHE A 214 -9.49 7.88 -23.87
CA PHE A 214 -10.92 7.85 -23.50
C PHE A 214 -11.87 7.63 -24.69
N LYS A 215 -11.41 7.84 -25.91
CA LYS A 215 -12.17 7.54 -27.13
C LYS A 215 -12.01 6.09 -27.61
N ASP A 216 -11.01 5.36 -27.08
CA ASP A 216 -10.79 3.98 -27.46
C ASP A 216 -11.82 3.04 -26.81
N ARG A 217 -12.55 2.30 -27.65
CA ARG A 217 -13.52 1.29 -27.18
C ARG A 217 -12.86 0.18 -26.34
N ASN A 218 -11.66 -0.24 -26.71
CA ASN A 218 -10.94 -1.31 -26.01
C ASN A 218 -10.58 -0.88 -24.59
N PHE A 219 -10.24 0.40 -24.40
CA PHE A 219 -10.02 0.96 -23.06
C PHE A 219 -11.27 0.79 -22.18
N TRP A 220 -12.45 1.15 -22.66
CA TRP A 220 -13.68 1.02 -21.88
C TRP A 220 -14.08 -0.44 -21.60
N VAL A 221 -13.90 -1.33 -22.58
CA VAL A 221 -14.12 -2.78 -22.35
C VAL A 221 -13.20 -3.29 -21.26
N PHE A 222 -11.92 -2.90 -21.27
CA PHE A 222 -10.97 -3.25 -20.23
C PHE A 222 -11.35 -2.65 -18.86
N VAL A 223 -11.75 -1.38 -18.79
CA VAL A 223 -12.22 -0.72 -17.58
C VAL A 223 -13.44 -1.45 -16.99
N ILE A 224 -14.45 -1.75 -17.80
CA ILE A 224 -15.66 -2.48 -17.37
C ILE A 224 -15.30 -3.86 -16.84
N PHE A 225 -14.40 -4.57 -17.52
CA PHE A 225 -13.92 -5.88 -17.06
C PHE A 225 -13.21 -5.79 -15.71
N ILE A 226 -12.27 -4.86 -15.56
CA ILE A 226 -11.54 -4.67 -14.29
C ILE A 226 -12.49 -4.23 -13.17
N VAL A 227 -13.36 -3.26 -13.40
CA VAL A 227 -14.33 -2.81 -12.39
C VAL A 227 -15.28 -3.95 -12.02
N GLY A 228 -15.78 -4.70 -12.98
CA GLY A 228 -16.70 -5.82 -12.73
C GLY A 228 -16.09 -7.01 -12.00
N THR A 229 -14.82 -7.32 -12.21
CA THR A 229 -14.14 -8.45 -11.57
C THR A 229 -13.41 -8.05 -10.30
N TRP A 230 -12.54 -7.04 -10.39
CA TRP A 230 -11.64 -6.65 -9.32
C TRP A 230 -12.36 -5.96 -8.15
N SER A 231 -13.34 -5.10 -8.42
CA SER A 231 -14.04 -4.38 -7.35
C SER A 231 -14.87 -5.34 -6.48
N PHE A 232 -15.58 -6.28 -7.08
CA PHE A 232 -16.31 -7.29 -6.32
C PHE A 232 -15.36 -8.19 -5.53
N TYR A 233 -14.28 -8.67 -6.14
CA TYR A 233 -13.28 -9.46 -5.46
C TYR A 233 -12.72 -8.74 -4.24
N ASN A 234 -12.30 -7.47 -4.39
CA ASN A 234 -11.74 -6.70 -3.28
C ASN A 234 -12.72 -6.49 -2.12
N ILE A 235 -13.99 -6.20 -2.42
CA ILE A 235 -15.01 -6.03 -1.37
C ILE A 235 -15.17 -7.34 -0.59
N PHE A 236 -15.29 -8.47 -1.29
CA PHE A 236 -15.42 -9.76 -0.64
C PHE A 236 -14.17 -10.12 0.16
N ASP A 237 -13.01 -10.12 -0.49
CA ASP A 237 -11.76 -10.61 0.08
C ASP A 237 -11.28 -9.78 1.27
N GLN A 238 -11.36 -8.45 1.18
CA GLN A 238 -10.75 -7.56 2.19
C GLN A 238 -11.71 -7.06 3.26
N GLN A 239 -13.02 -7.05 3.00
CA GLN A 239 -13.98 -6.48 3.92
C GLN A 239 -14.95 -7.52 4.51
N LEU A 240 -15.51 -8.38 3.68
CA LEU A 240 -16.56 -9.31 4.11
C LEU A 240 -15.99 -10.63 4.64
N PHE A 241 -15.04 -11.23 3.96
CA PHE A 241 -14.48 -12.54 4.33
C PHE A 241 -13.86 -12.55 5.74
N PRO A 242 -12.97 -11.61 6.12
CA PRO A 242 -12.37 -11.63 7.45
C PRO A 242 -13.42 -11.56 8.56
N VAL A 243 -14.43 -10.71 8.38
CA VAL A 243 -15.51 -10.52 9.36
C VAL A 243 -16.44 -11.76 9.42
N PHE A 244 -16.72 -12.37 8.28
CA PHE A 244 -17.54 -13.58 8.19
C PHE A 244 -16.87 -14.76 8.89
N TYR A 245 -15.60 -15.01 8.61
CA TYR A 245 -14.86 -16.10 9.27
C TYR A 245 -14.69 -15.87 10.77
N ALA A 246 -14.40 -14.65 11.22
CA ALA A 246 -14.34 -14.34 12.64
C ALA A 246 -15.66 -14.69 13.35
N GLY A 247 -16.80 -14.33 12.76
CA GLY A 247 -18.12 -14.65 13.31
C GLY A 247 -18.44 -16.15 13.33
N LEU A 248 -17.92 -16.94 12.38
CA LEU A 248 -18.11 -18.40 12.41
C LEU A 248 -17.35 -19.07 13.57
N PHE A 249 -16.14 -18.62 13.87
CA PHE A 249 -15.35 -19.16 14.98
C PHE A 249 -15.95 -18.79 16.32
N GLU A 250 -16.42 -17.54 16.50
CA GLU A 250 -17.11 -17.11 17.72
C GLU A 250 -18.40 -17.93 17.98
N SER A 251 -19.15 -18.30 16.93
CA SER A 251 -20.37 -19.10 17.08
C SER A 251 -20.09 -20.57 17.46
N HIS A 252 -18.91 -21.10 17.14
CA HIS A 252 -18.50 -22.46 17.52
C HIS A 252 -18.05 -22.56 19.00
N ASP A 253 -17.43 -21.51 19.54
CA ASP A 253 -17.00 -21.50 20.95
C ASP A 253 -18.17 -21.34 21.95
N VAL A 254 -19.32 -20.86 21.51
CA VAL A 254 -20.55 -20.73 22.35
C VAL A 254 -21.36 -22.03 22.40
N GLY A 255 -21.03 -23.02 21.59
CA GLY A 255 -21.75 -24.30 21.46
C GLY A 255 -21.10 -25.50 22.17
N THR A 256 -20.01 -25.32 22.89
CA THR A 256 -19.34 -26.31 23.75
C THR A 256 -19.38 -25.89 25.20
#